data_5706bc614ceedcace9331af022ac1bbe
#
_entry.id   5706bc614ceedcace9331af022ac1bbe
#
_cell.length_a   1.000
_cell.length_b   1.000
_cell.length_c   1.000
_cell.angle_alpha   90.00
_cell.angle_beta   90.00
_cell.angle_gamma   90.00
#
_symmetry.space_group_name_H-M   'P 1'
#
loop_
_entity.id
_entity.type
_entity.pdbx_description
1 polymer ?
#
loop_
_entity_poly.entity_id
_entity_poly.type
_entity_poly.pdbx_seq_one_letter_code
_entity_poly.pdbx_strand_id
1 'polypeptide(L)'
;MKRGGRALRAIGILLAAGLLSGACAAWWHAAHWEPSAQSYPVQGAWIDARHTARDVLTLAEGGEGGKPLVRFVYATASIGASARNDRFAEERERAGRSGIPFGAVHQFDPCVTADRQSANFVTLVPRDADMLPPAVRLDALGSDCMQPVRAAEVESELVTFLNQIEAHGGRRAVLAPTAQFEAAYGFGARSQRALWLAQDREEPAYAGGDWTIWTANTAYSLPDLDEPVGWLVMRGETGG
;
A
#
# COMPACT_ATOMS: atom_id res chain seq x y z
N MET A 1 0.10 59.10 14.72
CA MET A 1 0.84 57.99 14.04
C MET A 1 0.50 56.57 14.53
N LYS A 2 -0.57 56.28 15.31
CA LYS A 2 -0.91 54.91 15.81
C LYS A 2 -1.91 54.09 14.97
N ARG A 3 -2.53 54.68 13.95
CA ARG A 3 -3.56 54.00 13.13
C ARG A 3 -3.00 53.08 12.04
N GLY A 4 -1.84 53.37 11.45
CA GLY A 4 -1.21 52.53 10.39
C GLY A 4 -0.72 51.16 10.86
N GLY A 5 -0.21 51.06 12.12
CA GLY A 5 0.26 49.79 12.66
C GLY A 5 -0.84 48.77 12.98
N ARG A 6 -2.07 49.25 13.28
CA ARG A 6 -3.23 48.36 13.49
C ARG A 6 -3.77 47.80 12.15
N ALA A 7 -3.79 48.61 11.11
CA ALA A 7 -4.21 48.17 9.76
C ALA A 7 -3.24 47.13 9.18
N LEU A 8 -1.93 47.36 9.31
CA LEU A 8 -0.91 46.40 8.86
C LEU A 8 -0.99 45.07 9.61
N ARG A 9 -1.24 45.11 10.92
CA ARG A 9 -1.43 43.88 11.73
C ARG A 9 -2.72 43.15 11.34
N ALA A 10 -3.82 43.86 11.10
CA ALA A 10 -5.06 43.24 10.63
C ALA A 10 -4.92 42.59 9.25
N ILE A 11 -4.22 43.23 8.31
CA ILE A 11 -3.93 42.66 6.99
C ILE A 11 -3.04 41.43 7.14
N GLY A 12 -2.00 41.46 7.99
CA GLY A 12 -1.15 40.30 8.26
C GLY A 12 -1.91 39.12 8.83
N ILE A 13 -2.86 39.37 9.75
CA ILE A 13 -3.71 38.30 10.34
C ILE A 13 -4.64 37.71 9.28
N LEU A 14 -5.24 38.53 8.44
CA LEU A 14 -6.14 38.08 7.37
C LEU A 14 -5.39 37.25 6.30
N LEU A 15 -4.19 37.66 5.93
CA LEU A 15 -3.34 36.89 5.02
C LEU A 15 -2.92 35.55 5.63
N ALA A 16 -2.51 35.54 6.90
CA ALA A 16 -2.15 34.30 7.60
C ALA A 16 -3.37 33.36 7.74
N ALA A 17 -4.54 33.87 8.06
CA ALA A 17 -5.77 33.09 8.11
C ALA A 17 -6.16 32.54 6.73
N GLY A 18 -6.00 33.32 5.68
CA GLY A 18 -6.25 32.88 4.29
C GLY A 18 -5.30 31.76 3.86
N LEU A 19 -4.00 31.87 4.19
CA LEU A 19 -3.01 30.84 3.90
C LEU A 19 -3.28 29.53 4.68
N LEU A 20 -3.63 29.64 5.97
CA LEU A 20 -4.01 28.49 6.79
C LEU A 20 -5.26 27.79 6.26
N SER A 21 -6.29 28.55 5.90
CA SER A 21 -7.52 28.00 5.33
C SER A 21 -7.26 27.31 4.00
N GLY A 22 -6.43 27.90 3.13
CA GLY A 22 -6.01 27.30 1.86
C GLY A 22 -5.22 26.00 2.05
N ALA A 23 -4.28 25.98 3.01
CA ALA A 23 -3.51 24.79 3.34
C ALA A 23 -4.39 23.64 3.90
N CYS A 24 -5.33 23.97 4.80
CA CYS A 24 -6.29 23.01 5.33
C CYS A 24 -7.19 22.43 4.23
N ALA A 25 -7.71 23.27 3.32
CA ALA A 25 -8.52 22.82 2.21
C ALA A 25 -7.73 21.91 1.25
N ALA A 26 -6.49 22.27 0.93
CA ALA A 26 -5.61 21.47 0.09
C ALA A 26 -5.27 20.11 0.74
N TRP A 27 -4.97 20.11 2.02
CA TRP A 27 -4.73 18.89 2.78
C TRP A 27 -5.97 17.99 2.81
N TRP A 28 -7.14 18.58 3.13
CA TRP A 28 -8.40 17.84 3.15
C TRP A 28 -8.71 17.21 1.79
N HIS A 29 -8.58 17.98 0.72
CA HIS A 29 -8.76 17.47 -0.64
C HIS A 29 -7.76 16.34 -0.96
N ALA A 30 -6.51 16.48 -0.56
CA ALA A 30 -5.49 15.48 -0.77
C ALA A 30 -5.79 14.17 -0.02
N ALA A 31 -6.24 14.28 1.24
CA ALA A 31 -6.57 13.13 2.10
C ALA A 31 -7.83 12.37 1.66
N HIS A 32 -8.73 13.00 0.89
CA HIS A 32 -10.00 12.40 0.46
C HIS A 32 -10.08 12.25 -1.07
N TRP A 33 -8.98 12.42 -1.78
CA TRP A 33 -8.97 12.23 -3.22
C TRP A 33 -8.92 10.75 -3.59
N GLU A 34 -9.83 10.33 -4.45
CA GLU A 34 -9.87 8.99 -5.02
C GLU A 34 -10.13 9.06 -6.52
N PRO A 35 -9.66 8.08 -7.32
CA PRO A 35 -10.00 8.02 -8.74
C PRO A 35 -11.48 7.69 -8.92
N SER A 36 -12.03 8.13 -10.07
CA SER A 36 -13.42 7.87 -10.41
C SER A 36 -13.73 6.36 -10.46
N ALA A 37 -14.78 5.93 -9.76
CA ALA A 37 -15.27 4.55 -9.83
C ALA A 37 -15.77 4.17 -11.24
N GLN A 38 -16.05 5.13 -12.12
CA GLN A 38 -16.40 4.86 -13.52
C GLN A 38 -15.19 4.40 -14.32
N SER A 39 -14.03 5.02 -14.07
CA SER A 39 -12.77 4.66 -14.74
C SER A 39 -12.11 3.43 -14.08
N TYR A 40 -12.27 3.31 -12.76
CA TYR A 40 -11.66 2.24 -11.94
C TYR A 40 -12.72 1.61 -11.05
N PRO A 41 -13.54 0.68 -11.57
CA PRO A 41 -14.66 0.10 -10.82
C PRO A 41 -14.23 -0.87 -9.71
N VAL A 42 -12.99 -1.39 -9.77
CA VAL A 42 -12.45 -2.29 -8.76
C VAL A 42 -11.49 -1.50 -7.88
N GLN A 43 -12.00 -1.03 -6.74
CA GLN A 43 -11.23 -0.27 -5.76
C GLN A 43 -10.99 -1.12 -4.51
N GLY A 44 -9.86 -0.91 -3.86
CA GLY A 44 -9.42 -1.68 -2.70
C GLY A 44 -8.74 -0.80 -1.66
N ALA A 45 -8.35 -1.43 -0.55
CA ALA A 45 -7.58 -0.78 0.49
C ALA A 45 -6.33 -1.60 0.85
N TRP A 46 -5.25 -0.89 1.18
CA TRP A 46 -4.09 -1.45 1.84
C TRP A 46 -4.02 -0.92 3.27
N ILE A 47 -3.93 -1.85 4.21
CA ILE A 47 -3.84 -1.59 5.64
C ILE A 47 -2.53 -2.15 6.22
N ASP A 48 -2.13 -1.65 7.37
CA ASP A 48 -0.93 -2.09 8.08
C ASP A 48 -1.22 -2.43 9.55
N ALA A 49 -0.20 -2.69 10.36
CA ALA A 49 -0.34 -3.10 11.76
C ALA A 49 -0.99 -2.05 12.68
N ARG A 50 -1.28 -0.83 12.22
CA ARG A 50 -2.04 0.19 12.97
C ARG A 50 -3.54 -0.09 12.94
N HIS A 51 -4.00 -0.80 11.92
CA HIS A 51 -5.39 -1.17 11.71
C HIS A 51 -5.79 -2.41 12.53
N THR A 52 -7.09 -2.67 12.54
CA THR A 52 -7.71 -3.75 13.32
C THR A 52 -8.69 -4.56 12.49
N ALA A 53 -9.14 -5.70 13.02
CA ALA A 53 -10.22 -6.48 12.41
C ALA A 53 -11.55 -5.68 12.29
N ARG A 54 -11.74 -4.65 13.13
CA ARG A 54 -12.89 -3.75 13.01
C ARG A 54 -12.78 -2.89 11.76
N ASP A 55 -11.59 -2.41 11.44
CA ASP A 55 -11.37 -1.59 10.23
C ASP A 55 -11.61 -2.42 8.96
N VAL A 56 -11.22 -3.71 8.98
CA VAL A 56 -11.57 -4.65 7.90
C VAL A 56 -13.07 -4.80 7.76
N LEU A 57 -13.82 -4.88 8.87
CA LEU A 57 -15.29 -4.93 8.84
C LEU A 57 -15.88 -3.64 8.25
N THR A 58 -15.37 -2.48 8.66
CA THR A 58 -15.79 -1.19 8.11
C THR A 58 -15.54 -1.12 6.60
N LEU A 59 -14.37 -1.55 6.13
CA LEU A 59 -14.08 -1.62 4.70
C LEU A 59 -15.02 -2.57 3.93
N ALA A 60 -15.40 -3.66 4.55
CA ALA A 60 -16.26 -4.68 3.95
C ALA A 60 -17.77 -4.35 3.97
N GLU A 61 -18.25 -3.57 4.95
CA GLU A 61 -19.68 -3.39 5.21
C GLU A 61 -20.08 -1.93 5.51
N GLY A 62 -19.13 -1.00 5.60
CA GLY A 62 -19.35 0.38 6.05
C GLY A 62 -20.07 1.29 5.05
N GLY A 63 -20.32 0.84 3.82
CA GLY A 63 -21.05 1.61 2.82
C GLY A 63 -22.55 1.67 3.07
N GLU A 64 -23.23 2.51 2.32
CA GLU A 64 -24.69 2.71 2.43
C GLU A 64 -25.45 1.39 2.24
N GLY A 65 -26.29 1.06 3.21
CA GLY A 65 -27.06 -0.20 3.23
C GLY A 65 -26.22 -1.46 3.48
N GLY A 66 -25.05 -1.32 4.14
CA GLY A 66 -24.15 -2.44 4.45
C GLY A 66 -23.33 -2.93 3.25
N LYS A 67 -23.18 -2.10 2.22
CA LYS A 67 -22.36 -2.44 1.05
C LYS A 67 -20.88 -2.29 1.36
N PRO A 68 -20.01 -3.03 0.67
CA PRO A 68 -18.57 -2.83 0.78
C PRO A 68 -18.15 -1.41 0.36
N LEU A 69 -17.30 -0.78 1.15
CA LEU A 69 -16.58 0.45 0.74
C LEU A 69 -15.54 0.14 -0.33
N VAL A 70 -14.92 -1.05 -0.23
CA VAL A 70 -13.90 -1.52 -1.17
C VAL A 70 -14.19 -2.94 -1.63
N ARG A 71 -13.61 -3.35 -2.74
CA ARG A 71 -13.81 -4.68 -3.33
C ARG A 71 -12.77 -5.70 -2.89
N PHE A 72 -11.65 -5.27 -2.32
CA PHE A 72 -10.59 -6.13 -1.80
C PHE A 72 -9.74 -5.38 -0.78
N VAL A 73 -9.05 -6.13 0.06
CA VAL A 73 -8.12 -5.58 1.07
C VAL A 73 -6.80 -6.32 0.99
N TYR A 74 -5.71 -5.59 1.03
CA TYR A 74 -4.38 -6.12 1.34
C TYR A 74 -3.95 -5.64 2.71
N ALA A 75 -3.39 -6.54 3.52
CA ALA A 75 -2.85 -6.21 4.84
C ALA A 75 -1.37 -6.57 4.94
N THR A 76 -0.57 -5.68 5.52
CA THR A 76 0.82 -6.00 5.84
C THR A 76 0.86 -7.09 6.90
N ALA A 77 1.39 -8.26 6.53
CA ALA A 77 1.53 -9.41 7.43
C ALA A 77 2.89 -9.39 8.14
N SER A 78 3.97 -9.12 7.40
CA SER A 78 5.33 -9.20 7.93
C SER A 78 6.30 -8.23 7.25
N ILE A 79 7.38 -7.88 7.96
CA ILE A 79 8.45 -7.01 7.48
C ILE A 79 9.78 -7.69 7.79
N GLY A 80 10.63 -7.86 6.79
CA GLY A 80 11.93 -8.46 6.94
C GLY A 80 11.88 -9.82 7.66
N ALA A 81 12.89 -10.10 8.47
CA ALA A 81 13.07 -11.39 9.11
C ALA A 81 12.23 -11.63 10.38
N SER A 82 11.64 -10.59 11.00
CA SER A 82 11.09 -10.74 12.35
C SER A 82 9.91 -9.84 12.70
N ALA A 83 9.75 -8.68 12.06
CA ALA A 83 8.62 -7.80 12.38
C ALA A 83 7.33 -8.38 11.80
N ARG A 84 6.25 -8.32 12.58
CA ARG A 84 4.96 -8.98 12.31
C ARG A 84 3.80 -8.07 12.63
N ASN A 85 2.73 -8.25 11.89
CA ASN A 85 1.42 -7.75 12.30
C ASN A 85 0.72 -8.81 13.16
N ASP A 86 0.70 -8.61 14.45
CA ASP A 86 0.09 -9.55 15.40
C ASP A 86 -1.43 -9.68 15.22
N ARG A 87 -2.07 -8.72 14.52
CA ARG A 87 -3.50 -8.72 14.22
C ARG A 87 -3.85 -9.38 12.89
N PHE A 88 -2.85 -9.72 12.07
CA PHE A 88 -3.08 -10.26 10.71
C PHE A 88 -4.05 -11.46 10.68
N ALA A 89 -3.93 -12.37 11.63
CA ALA A 89 -4.81 -13.55 11.70
C ALA A 89 -6.29 -13.16 11.94
N GLU A 90 -6.54 -12.17 12.82
CA GLU A 90 -7.88 -11.66 13.13
C GLU A 90 -8.45 -10.87 11.95
N GLU A 91 -7.63 -10.06 11.30
CA GLU A 91 -7.98 -9.30 10.09
C GLU A 91 -8.40 -10.23 8.95
N ARG A 92 -7.61 -11.29 8.69
CA ARG A 92 -7.91 -12.32 7.70
C ARG A 92 -9.22 -13.06 8.03
N GLU A 93 -9.38 -13.46 9.29
CA GLU A 93 -10.61 -14.15 9.74
C GLU A 93 -11.84 -13.25 9.57
N ARG A 94 -11.70 -11.96 9.87
CA ARG A 94 -12.78 -10.99 9.68
C ARG A 94 -13.12 -10.83 8.20
N ALA A 95 -12.12 -10.69 7.34
CA ALA A 95 -12.30 -10.61 5.90
C ALA A 95 -13.03 -11.84 5.34
N GLY A 96 -12.62 -13.04 5.75
CA GLY A 96 -13.28 -14.28 5.35
C GLY A 96 -14.76 -14.35 5.77
N ARG A 97 -15.10 -13.88 6.98
CA ARG A 97 -16.49 -13.82 7.45
C ARG A 97 -17.34 -12.80 6.69
N SER A 98 -16.75 -11.69 6.29
CA SER A 98 -17.45 -10.66 5.50
C SER A 98 -17.46 -10.95 4.00
N GLY A 99 -16.75 -12.00 3.55
CA GLY A 99 -16.65 -12.37 2.14
C GLY A 99 -15.84 -11.38 1.28
N ILE A 100 -15.03 -10.49 1.90
CA ILE A 100 -14.18 -9.58 1.16
C ILE A 100 -12.86 -10.27 0.77
N PRO A 101 -12.42 -10.25 -0.51
CA PRO A 101 -11.14 -10.76 -0.94
C PRO A 101 -10.00 -10.11 -0.16
N PHE A 102 -9.09 -10.94 0.40
CA PHE A 102 -8.05 -10.50 1.29
C PHE A 102 -6.68 -11.03 0.88
N GLY A 103 -5.65 -10.19 0.94
CA GLY A 103 -4.27 -10.53 0.57
C GLY A 103 -3.25 -10.13 1.63
N ALA A 104 -2.12 -10.85 1.63
CA ALA A 104 -1.01 -10.58 2.52
C ALA A 104 0.08 -9.78 1.80
N VAL A 105 0.65 -8.79 2.49
CA VAL A 105 1.81 -8.03 2.04
C VAL A 105 3.02 -8.38 2.91
N HIS A 106 4.14 -8.70 2.29
CA HIS A 106 5.46 -8.73 2.93
C HIS A 106 6.28 -7.52 2.49
N GLN A 107 6.90 -6.83 3.42
CA GLN A 107 7.88 -5.79 3.11
C GLN A 107 9.28 -6.42 3.12
N PHE A 108 9.88 -6.47 1.93
CA PHE A 108 11.20 -7.09 1.74
C PHE A 108 12.30 -6.20 2.29
N ASP A 109 13.22 -6.82 3.03
CA ASP A 109 14.42 -6.18 3.58
C ASP A 109 15.67 -6.73 2.89
N PRO A 110 16.36 -5.94 2.06
CA PRO A 110 17.57 -6.39 1.36
C PRO A 110 18.76 -6.66 2.28
N CYS A 111 18.66 -6.30 3.56
CA CYS A 111 19.72 -6.48 4.56
C CYS A 111 19.71 -7.85 5.23
N VAL A 112 18.71 -8.69 4.95
CA VAL A 112 18.56 -10.01 5.55
C VAL A 112 18.24 -11.07 4.49
N THR A 113 18.61 -12.33 4.78
CA THR A 113 18.48 -13.42 3.83
C THR A 113 17.02 -13.78 3.52
N ALA A 114 16.79 -14.29 2.33
CA ALA A 114 15.49 -14.78 1.86
C ALA A 114 14.88 -15.82 2.79
N ASP A 115 15.68 -16.79 3.26
CA ASP A 115 15.20 -17.87 4.13
C ASP A 115 14.59 -17.35 5.43
N ARG A 116 15.20 -16.33 6.03
CA ARG A 116 14.67 -15.74 7.28
C ARG A 116 13.38 -14.97 7.03
N GLN A 117 13.30 -14.27 5.92
CA GLN A 117 12.11 -13.50 5.53
C GLN A 117 10.95 -14.42 5.15
N SER A 118 11.21 -15.45 4.35
CA SER A 118 10.18 -16.43 3.97
C SER A 118 9.67 -17.21 5.17
N ALA A 119 10.56 -17.62 6.10
CA ALA A 119 10.15 -18.25 7.35
C ALA A 119 9.23 -17.33 8.18
N ASN A 120 9.53 -16.02 8.24
CA ASN A 120 8.68 -15.03 8.90
C ASN A 120 7.30 -14.94 8.23
N PHE A 121 7.26 -14.83 6.90
CA PHE A 121 6.03 -14.72 6.13
C PHE A 121 5.15 -15.96 6.24
N VAL A 122 5.69 -17.16 5.99
CA VAL A 122 4.90 -18.40 5.97
C VAL A 122 4.39 -18.83 7.34
N THR A 123 4.96 -18.28 8.42
CA THR A 123 4.45 -18.50 9.78
C THR A 123 3.12 -17.79 10.00
N LEU A 124 2.89 -16.65 9.33
CA LEU A 124 1.70 -15.82 9.48
C LEU A 124 0.66 -16.09 8.41
N VAL A 125 1.11 -16.34 7.18
CA VAL A 125 0.26 -16.48 6.01
C VAL A 125 0.06 -17.97 5.72
N PRO A 126 -1.16 -18.48 5.91
CA PRO A 126 -1.45 -19.90 5.65
C PRO A 126 -1.44 -20.20 4.14
N ARG A 127 -1.38 -21.48 3.81
CA ARG A 127 -1.65 -21.99 2.47
C ARG A 127 -3.16 -21.97 2.22
N ASP A 128 -3.65 -20.83 1.79
CA ASP A 128 -5.08 -20.59 1.62
C ASP A 128 -5.36 -20.21 0.17
N ALA A 129 -6.11 -21.06 -0.54
CA ALA A 129 -6.43 -20.87 -1.94
C ALA A 129 -7.38 -19.68 -2.17
N ASP A 130 -8.12 -19.26 -1.14
CA ASP A 130 -9.10 -18.18 -1.25
C ASP A 130 -8.48 -16.79 -1.01
N MET A 131 -7.23 -16.74 -0.51
CA MET A 131 -6.49 -15.48 -0.39
C MET A 131 -6.07 -14.94 -1.76
N LEU A 132 -6.01 -13.61 -1.88
CA LEU A 132 -5.39 -12.96 -3.03
C LEU A 132 -3.90 -13.37 -3.16
N PRO A 133 -3.29 -13.24 -4.36
CA PRO A 133 -1.85 -13.45 -4.52
C PRO A 133 -1.06 -12.66 -3.49
N PRO A 134 0.01 -13.21 -2.90
CA PRO A 134 0.84 -12.46 -1.96
C PRO A 134 1.47 -11.26 -2.66
N ALA A 135 1.56 -10.13 -1.97
CA ALA A 135 2.23 -8.94 -2.47
C ALA A 135 3.56 -8.72 -1.74
N VAL A 136 4.57 -8.24 -2.45
CA VAL A 136 5.90 -7.97 -1.91
C VAL A 136 6.27 -6.51 -2.15
N ARG A 137 6.33 -5.72 -1.07
CA ARG A 137 6.81 -4.33 -1.13
C ARG A 137 8.33 -4.30 -1.21
N LEU A 138 8.81 -3.47 -2.13
CA LEU A 138 10.22 -3.30 -2.45
C LEU A 138 10.53 -1.79 -2.32
N ASP A 139 10.82 -1.34 -1.11
CA ASP A 139 11.02 0.07 -0.77
C ASP A 139 12.37 0.36 -0.11
N ALA A 140 13.07 -0.65 0.39
CA ALA A 140 14.41 -0.52 0.96
C ALA A 140 15.50 -0.85 -0.07
N LEU A 141 16.61 -0.15 -0.03
CA LEU A 141 17.75 -0.40 -0.91
C LEU A 141 18.89 -1.13 -0.17
N GLY A 142 19.61 -1.99 -0.87
CA GLY A 142 20.80 -2.65 -0.33
C GLY A 142 21.91 -1.67 0.08
N SER A 143 21.95 -0.48 -0.53
CA SER A 143 22.83 0.61 -0.14
C SER A 143 22.57 1.16 1.25
N ASP A 144 21.34 1.02 1.76
CA ASP A 144 20.89 1.58 3.03
C ASP A 144 21.18 0.62 4.20
N CYS A 145 21.64 -0.60 3.91
CA CYS A 145 22.05 -1.56 4.92
C CYS A 145 23.30 -1.10 5.67
N MET A 146 23.42 -1.46 6.96
CA MET A 146 24.62 -1.17 7.76
C MET A 146 25.92 -1.64 7.06
N GLN A 147 25.85 -2.80 6.39
CA GLN A 147 26.85 -3.24 5.43
C GLN A 147 26.17 -3.24 4.07
N PRO A 148 26.54 -2.33 3.16
CA PRO A 148 25.90 -2.22 1.86
C PRO A 148 25.90 -3.54 1.09
N VAL A 149 24.72 -3.94 0.62
CA VAL A 149 24.52 -5.15 -0.17
C VAL A 149 24.52 -4.80 -1.64
N ARG A 150 25.26 -5.56 -2.44
CA ARG A 150 25.36 -5.32 -3.88
C ARG A 150 24.05 -5.64 -4.60
N ALA A 151 23.78 -4.94 -5.68
CA ALA A 151 22.54 -5.11 -6.47
C ALA A 151 22.27 -6.57 -6.88
N ALA A 152 23.31 -7.30 -7.31
CA ALA A 152 23.17 -8.71 -7.69
C ALA A 152 22.79 -9.62 -6.49
N GLU A 153 23.24 -9.29 -5.29
CA GLU A 153 22.90 -10.02 -4.07
C GLU A 153 21.46 -9.72 -3.65
N VAL A 154 21.03 -8.44 -3.69
CA VAL A 154 19.63 -8.04 -3.47
C VAL A 154 18.71 -8.79 -4.43
N GLU A 155 19.05 -8.84 -5.71
CA GLU A 155 18.25 -9.54 -6.73
C GLU A 155 18.20 -11.05 -6.48
N SER A 156 19.33 -11.68 -6.12
CA SER A 156 19.41 -13.10 -5.80
C SER A 156 18.54 -13.47 -4.58
N GLU A 157 18.64 -12.70 -3.51
CA GLU A 157 17.82 -12.90 -2.31
C GLU A 157 16.33 -12.68 -2.60
N LEU A 158 16.00 -11.64 -3.37
CA LEU A 158 14.61 -11.39 -3.75
C LEU A 158 14.02 -12.53 -4.59
N VAL A 159 14.75 -13.03 -5.59
CA VAL A 159 14.29 -14.18 -6.39
C VAL A 159 14.10 -15.42 -5.53
N THR A 160 15.03 -15.69 -4.61
CA THR A 160 14.93 -16.82 -3.68
C THR A 160 13.70 -16.69 -2.78
N PHE A 161 13.49 -15.51 -2.19
CA PHE A 161 12.31 -15.20 -1.37
C PHE A 161 11.01 -15.42 -2.14
N LEU A 162 10.91 -14.86 -3.35
CA LEU A 162 9.73 -15.00 -4.19
C LEU A 162 9.42 -16.46 -4.51
N ASN A 163 10.43 -17.24 -4.90
CA ASN A 163 10.25 -18.66 -5.17
C ASN A 163 9.73 -19.43 -3.94
N GLN A 164 10.20 -19.09 -2.75
CA GLN A 164 9.79 -19.75 -1.50
C GLN A 164 8.32 -19.43 -1.14
N ILE A 165 7.92 -18.15 -1.19
CA ILE A 165 6.54 -17.77 -0.87
C ILE A 165 5.54 -18.18 -1.94
N GLU A 166 5.94 -18.17 -3.21
CA GLU A 166 5.12 -18.64 -4.33
C GLU A 166 4.91 -20.16 -4.26
N ALA A 167 5.96 -20.93 -3.92
CA ALA A 167 5.82 -22.36 -3.67
C ALA A 167 4.96 -22.67 -2.45
N HIS A 168 5.00 -21.82 -1.41
CA HIS A 168 4.14 -21.95 -0.24
C HIS A 168 2.68 -21.70 -0.58
N GLY A 169 2.35 -20.58 -1.24
CA GLY A 169 0.98 -20.14 -1.52
C GLY A 169 0.38 -20.71 -2.83
N GLY A 170 1.19 -21.33 -3.68
CA GLY A 170 0.74 -21.84 -5.00
C GLY A 170 0.36 -20.74 -6.00
N ARG A 171 0.66 -19.48 -5.72
CA ARG A 171 0.34 -18.31 -6.57
C ARG A 171 1.56 -17.42 -6.75
N ARG A 172 1.68 -16.84 -7.95
CA ARG A 172 2.73 -15.84 -8.22
C ARG A 172 2.48 -14.58 -7.41
N ALA A 173 3.56 -14.03 -6.85
CA ALA A 173 3.51 -12.80 -6.08
C ALA A 173 3.27 -11.58 -6.98
N VAL A 174 2.60 -10.58 -6.42
CA VAL A 174 2.51 -9.22 -6.95
C VAL A 174 3.69 -8.42 -6.43
N LEU A 175 4.44 -7.74 -7.27
CA LEU A 175 5.57 -6.91 -6.86
C LEU A 175 5.12 -5.46 -6.71
N ALA A 176 5.46 -4.87 -5.57
CA ALA A 176 5.18 -3.48 -5.26
C ALA A 176 6.48 -2.67 -5.08
N PRO A 177 7.28 -2.46 -6.16
CA PRO A 177 8.48 -1.64 -6.09
C PRO A 177 8.11 -0.16 -5.96
N THR A 178 8.89 0.58 -5.18
CA THR A 178 8.89 2.04 -5.27
C THR A 178 9.62 2.49 -6.54
N ALA A 179 9.37 3.72 -6.99
CA ALA A 179 10.11 4.28 -8.11
C ALA A 179 11.63 4.30 -7.84
N GLN A 180 12.04 4.52 -6.59
CA GLN A 180 13.45 4.48 -6.18
C GLN A 180 14.06 3.08 -6.28
N PHE A 181 13.34 2.05 -5.82
CA PHE A 181 13.78 0.66 -5.95
C PHE A 181 13.90 0.26 -7.42
N GLU A 182 12.92 0.60 -8.22
CA GLU A 182 12.92 0.30 -9.65
C GLU A 182 14.05 1.02 -10.39
N ALA A 183 14.31 2.29 -10.05
CA ALA A 183 15.45 3.03 -10.61
C ALA A 183 16.81 2.41 -10.26
N ALA A 184 16.92 1.80 -9.06
CA ALA A 184 18.16 1.17 -8.61
C ALA A 184 18.38 -0.23 -9.22
N TYR A 185 17.31 -1.02 -9.38
CA TYR A 185 17.44 -2.43 -9.73
C TYR A 185 16.73 -2.81 -11.04
N GLY A 186 15.72 -2.07 -11.50
CA GLY A 186 14.92 -2.41 -12.69
C GLY A 186 14.26 -3.79 -12.63
N PHE A 187 13.98 -4.30 -11.43
CA PHE A 187 13.54 -5.68 -11.23
C PHE A 187 12.07 -5.86 -11.61
N GLY A 188 11.22 -4.88 -11.30
CA GLY A 188 9.79 -4.95 -11.57
C GLY A 188 9.51 -5.13 -13.05
N ALA A 189 10.06 -4.26 -13.89
CA ALA A 189 9.88 -4.30 -15.35
C ALA A 189 10.38 -5.61 -16.00
N ARG A 190 11.37 -6.29 -15.39
CA ARG A 190 11.97 -7.53 -15.92
C ARG A 190 11.34 -8.82 -15.37
N SER A 191 10.61 -8.75 -14.30
CA SER A 191 10.18 -9.94 -13.52
C SER A 191 9.03 -10.73 -14.13
N GLN A 192 8.30 -10.18 -15.11
CA GLN A 192 7.07 -10.76 -15.68
C GLN A 192 6.01 -11.11 -14.61
N ARG A 193 5.99 -10.39 -13.52
CA ARG A 193 4.98 -10.49 -12.46
C ARG A 193 4.03 -9.31 -12.52
N ALA A 194 2.84 -9.49 -11.97
CA ALA A 194 1.91 -8.39 -11.77
C ALA A 194 2.57 -7.29 -10.93
N LEU A 195 2.38 -6.04 -11.32
CA LEU A 195 2.95 -4.89 -10.65
C LEU A 195 1.88 -4.14 -9.86
N TRP A 196 2.23 -3.78 -8.66
CA TRP A 196 1.50 -2.85 -7.81
C TRP A 196 2.34 -1.59 -7.65
N LEU A 197 2.00 -0.53 -8.37
CA LEU A 197 2.77 0.71 -8.36
C LEU A 197 2.05 1.78 -7.52
N ALA A 198 2.80 2.73 -6.98
CA ALA A 198 2.27 3.77 -6.12
C ALA A 198 2.64 5.16 -6.66
N GLN A 199 1.62 5.99 -6.87
CA GLN A 199 1.78 7.41 -7.20
C GLN A 199 0.49 8.13 -6.83
N ASP A 200 0.56 9.13 -5.97
CA ASP A 200 -0.63 9.84 -5.53
C ASP A 200 -1.26 10.64 -6.67
N ARG A 201 -2.55 10.42 -6.91
CA ARG A 201 -3.41 11.22 -7.80
C ARG A 201 -3.08 11.19 -9.30
N GLU A 202 -2.11 10.42 -9.70
CA GLU A 202 -1.70 10.26 -11.08
C GLU A 202 -1.31 8.80 -11.34
N GLU A 203 -1.65 8.26 -12.53
CA GLU A 203 -1.23 6.90 -12.87
C GLU A 203 0.29 6.78 -12.91
N PRO A 204 0.85 5.72 -12.27
CA PRO A 204 2.29 5.53 -12.26
C PRO A 204 2.81 5.15 -13.66
N ALA A 205 3.90 5.80 -14.08
CA ALA A 205 4.52 5.56 -15.37
C ALA A 205 5.90 4.86 -15.29
N TYR A 206 6.39 4.56 -14.06
CA TYR A 206 7.65 3.83 -13.88
C TYR A 206 7.47 2.32 -14.04
N ALA A 207 8.56 1.54 -13.99
CA ALA A 207 8.56 0.08 -14.12
C ALA A 207 7.90 -0.45 -15.42
N GLY A 208 8.03 0.31 -16.54
CA GLY A 208 7.45 -0.06 -17.82
C GLY A 208 5.99 0.35 -18.02
N GLY A 209 5.32 0.89 -17.01
CA GLY A 209 3.98 1.46 -17.12
C GLY A 209 2.82 0.46 -17.06
N ASP A 210 3.10 -0.85 -17.08
CA ASP A 210 2.07 -1.89 -16.99
C ASP A 210 1.84 -2.31 -15.53
N TRP A 211 0.95 -1.59 -14.85
CA TRP A 211 0.53 -1.94 -13.51
C TRP A 211 -0.78 -2.74 -13.49
N THR A 212 -0.92 -3.63 -12.53
CA THR A 212 -2.16 -4.37 -12.23
C THR A 212 -2.90 -3.70 -11.07
N ILE A 213 -2.15 -3.24 -10.05
CA ILE A 213 -2.67 -2.51 -8.90
C ILE A 213 -1.96 -1.16 -8.85
N TRP A 214 -2.71 -0.11 -8.59
CA TRP A 214 -2.19 1.23 -8.35
C TRP A 214 -2.64 1.73 -6.99
N THR A 215 -1.68 2.15 -6.14
CA THR A 215 -1.99 2.97 -4.96
C THR A 215 -2.18 4.40 -5.41
N ALA A 216 -3.42 4.81 -5.53
CA ALA A 216 -3.81 6.11 -6.06
C ALA A 216 -3.79 7.22 -5.01
N ASN A 217 -3.89 6.83 -3.73
CA ASN A 217 -3.69 7.71 -2.58
C ASN A 217 -3.03 6.89 -1.46
N THR A 218 -1.85 7.31 -1.03
CA THR A 218 -1.07 6.59 -0.02
C THR A 218 -1.55 6.84 1.42
N ALA A 219 -2.43 7.83 1.62
CA ALA A 219 -2.95 8.23 2.93
C ALA A 219 -4.42 8.69 2.84
N TYR A 220 -5.28 7.84 2.28
CA TYR A 220 -6.70 8.13 2.12
C TYR A 220 -7.43 8.02 3.47
N SER A 221 -8.15 9.09 3.84
CA SER A 221 -8.89 9.14 5.08
C SER A 221 -10.34 8.72 4.87
N LEU A 222 -10.79 7.75 5.64
CA LEU A 222 -12.19 7.33 5.72
C LEU A 222 -12.80 7.82 7.04
N PRO A 223 -14.07 8.29 7.04
CA PRO A 223 -14.71 8.88 8.23
C PRO A 223 -14.75 7.95 9.45
N ASP A 224 -14.86 6.64 9.22
CA ASP A 224 -15.06 5.63 10.27
C ASP A 224 -13.78 4.85 10.60
N LEU A 225 -12.62 5.27 10.07
CA LEU A 225 -11.30 4.73 10.38
C LEU A 225 -10.45 5.80 11.05
N ASP A 226 -9.77 5.43 12.15
CA ASP A 226 -8.85 6.33 12.85
C ASP A 226 -7.53 6.53 12.08
N GLU A 227 -7.11 5.52 11.33
CA GLU A 227 -5.88 5.52 10.56
C GLU A 227 -6.16 5.57 9.05
N PRO A 228 -5.38 6.34 8.28
CA PRO A 228 -5.54 6.40 6.84
C PRO A 228 -5.10 5.08 6.18
N VAL A 229 -5.76 4.72 5.09
CA VAL A 229 -5.45 3.54 4.28
C VAL A 229 -4.75 3.93 2.98
N GLY A 230 -3.99 3.01 2.39
CA GLY A 230 -3.61 3.12 1.00
C GLY A 230 -4.82 2.81 0.11
N TRP A 231 -5.30 3.81 -0.66
CA TRP A 231 -6.41 3.60 -1.58
C TRP A 231 -5.92 2.96 -2.87
N LEU A 232 -6.47 1.81 -3.18
CA LEU A 232 -6.02 0.97 -4.28
C LEU A 232 -7.06 0.95 -5.41
N VAL A 233 -6.58 0.83 -6.64
CA VAL A 233 -7.40 0.48 -7.78
C VAL A 233 -6.75 -0.66 -8.55
N MET A 234 -7.56 -1.56 -9.10
CA MET A 234 -7.12 -2.53 -10.10
C MET A 234 -7.42 -2.02 -11.50
N ARG A 235 -6.48 -2.22 -12.41
CA ARG A 235 -6.75 -2.04 -13.83
C ARG A 235 -7.79 -3.10 -14.24
N GLY A 236 -8.94 -2.66 -14.75
CA GLY A 236 -9.92 -3.56 -15.33
C GLY A 236 -9.27 -4.35 -16.46
N GLU A 237 -9.64 -5.62 -16.62
CA GLU A 237 -9.28 -6.35 -17.85
C GLU A 237 -9.83 -5.51 -19.02
N THR A 238 -8.93 -4.93 -19.82
CA THR A 238 -9.30 -4.37 -21.12
C THR A 238 -9.80 -5.56 -21.92
N GLY A 239 -11.14 -5.67 -22.04
CA GLY A 239 -11.77 -6.67 -22.85
C GLY A 239 -11.16 -6.64 -24.24
N GLY A 240 -10.39 -7.68 -24.57
CA GLY A 240 -9.90 -7.96 -25.91
C GLY A 240 -11.02 -8.53 -26.76
#